data_b257344cc51e8a9fb879ac773a38898e
#
_entry.id   b257344cc51e8a9fb879ac773a38898e
#
_cell.length_a   1.000
_cell.length_b   1.000
_cell.length_c   1.000
_cell.angle_alpha   90.00
_cell.angle_beta   90.00
_cell.angle_gamma   90.00
#
_symmetry.space_group_name_H-M   'P 1'
#
loop_
_entity.id
_entity.type
_entity.pdbx_description
1 polymer ?
#
loop_
_entity_poly.entity_id
_entity_poly.type
_entity_poly.pdbx_seq_one_letter_code
_entity_poly.pdbx_strand_id
1 'polypeptide(L)'
;MNHHTMRAFARGAFFLAFALMVQQLRLLLPLPPFVMTLIIGSLVNLSLVLAARFTAPAVLWAMSAALPAVAFMQGHLTLPIMIPVVFFSNAAYAFFCKASQRACLRILVAPLLRASCMTAGFFAVSTLFQIGPQLVWRFLLIYGGLQWATSFLGCLFFELMDRRLSGKESV
;
A
#
# COMPACT_ATOMS: atom_id res chain seq x y z
N MET A 1 11.10 -16.83 22.94
CA MET A 1 10.50 -16.44 21.65
C MET A 1 10.82 -17.54 20.64
N ASN A 2 9.82 -18.17 20.02
CA ASN A 2 10.04 -19.30 19.09
C ASN A 2 10.79 -18.86 17.83
N HIS A 3 11.66 -19.72 17.29
CA HIS A 3 12.42 -19.45 16.06
C HIS A 3 11.54 -19.02 14.86
N HIS A 4 10.32 -19.56 14.77
CA HIS A 4 9.35 -19.15 13.73
C HIS A 4 8.88 -17.70 13.88
N THR A 5 8.66 -17.26 15.10
CA THR A 5 8.24 -15.86 15.39
C THR A 5 9.37 -14.88 15.05
N MET A 6 10.61 -15.20 15.41
CA MET A 6 11.78 -14.37 15.08
C MET A 6 11.97 -14.19 13.57
N ARG A 7 11.83 -15.29 12.80
CA ARG A 7 11.94 -15.24 11.34
C ARG A 7 10.80 -14.40 10.71
N ALA A 8 9.59 -14.49 11.24
CA ALA A 8 8.47 -13.69 10.75
C ALA A 8 8.69 -12.18 11.02
N PHE A 9 9.22 -11.83 12.20
CA PHE A 9 9.56 -10.45 12.53
C PHE A 9 10.73 -9.92 11.69
N ALA A 10 11.79 -10.70 11.50
CA ALA A 10 12.92 -10.31 10.66
C ALA A 10 12.50 -10.02 9.21
N ARG A 11 11.65 -10.90 8.62
CA ARG A 11 11.06 -10.66 7.30
C ARG A 11 10.20 -9.40 7.28
N GLY A 12 9.41 -9.17 8.33
CA GLY A 12 8.58 -7.98 8.45
C GLY A 12 9.40 -6.69 8.52
N ALA A 13 10.46 -6.68 9.31
CA ALA A 13 11.40 -5.56 9.39
C ALA A 13 12.06 -5.29 8.03
N PHE A 14 12.45 -6.34 7.30
CA PHE A 14 12.99 -6.20 5.95
C PHE A 14 12.00 -5.55 4.98
N PHE A 15 10.74 -6.03 4.92
CA PHE A 15 9.74 -5.44 4.02
C PHE A 15 9.37 -4.01 4.41
N LEU A 16 9.33 -3.70 5.71
CA LEU A 16 9.11 -2.33 6.17
C LEU A 16 10.29 -1.43 5.76
N ALA A 17 11.52 -1.85 6.03
CA ALA A 17 12.71 -1.09 5.65
C ALA A 17 12.76 -0.87 4.13
N PHE A 18 12.49 -1.90 3.33
CA PHE A 18 12.41 -1.78 1.87
C PHE A 18 11.33 -0.77 1.45
N ALA A 19 10.14 -0.83 2.01
CA ALA A 19 9.06 0.11 1.68
C ALA A 19 9.43 1.55 2.05
N LEU A 20 10.08 1.76 3.20
CA LEU A 20 10.55 3.08 3.64
C LEU A 20 11.68 3.60 2.74
N MET A 21 12.62 2.75 2.34
CA MET A 21 13.68 3.12 1.38
C MET A 21 13.08 3.53 0.02
N VAL A 22 12.11 2.79 -0.48
CA VAL A 22 11.39 3.11 -1.72
C VAL A 22 10.70 4.47 -1.62
N GLN A 23 10.11 4.81 -0.47
CA GLN A 23 9.51 6.13 -0.26
C GLN A 23 10.55 7.27 -0.33
N GLN A 24 11.81 7.04 0.10
CA GLN A 24 12.87 8.04 0.00
C GLN A 24 13.29 8.36 -1.44
N LEU A 25 13.08 7.44 -2.39
CA LEU A 25 13.37 7.70 -3.80
C LEU A 25 12.67 8.95 -4.34
N ARG A 26 11.54 9.34 -3.74
CA ARG A 26 10.82 10.56 -4.11
C ARG A 26 11.62 11.83 -3.85
N LEU A 27 12.51 11.82 -2.88
CA LEU A 27 13.36 12.96 -2.54
C LEU A 27 14.61 13.04 -3.45
N LEU A 28 14.98 11.90 -4.07
CA LEU A 28 16.21 11.76 -4.85
C LEU A 28 16.00 11.91 -6.36
N LEU A 29 14.83 11.52 -6.86
CA LEU A 29 14.57 11.45 -8.30
C LEU A 29 13.70 12.63 -8.77
N PRO A 30 14.16 13.48 -9.68
CA PRO A 30 13.41 14.61 -10.23
C PRO A 30 12.43 14.17 -11.34
N LEU A 31 11.53 13.22 -11.04
CA LEU A 31 10.53 12.74 -11.99
C LEU A 31 9.19 13.47 -11.79
N PRO A 32 8.32 13.53 -12.82
CA PRO A 32 6.98 14.09 -12.67
C PRO A 32 6.20 13.41 -11.54
N PRO A 33 5.44 14.17 -10.73
CA PRO A 33 4.77 13.62 -9.52
C PRO A 33 3.88 12.41 -9.79
N PHE A 34 3.23 12.36 -10.95
CA PHE A 34 2.38 11.23 -11.35
C PHE A 34 3.19 9.95 -11.56
N VAL A 35 4.29 10.02 -12.33
CA VAL A 35 5.19 8.88 -12.60
C VAL A 35 5.80 8.38 -11.29
N MET A 36 6.25 9.30 -10.45
CA MET A 36 6.80 9.00 -9.14
C MET A 36 5.81 8.23 -8.27
N THR A 37 4.57 8.70 -8.24
CA THR A 37 3.52 8.06 -7.44
C THR A 37 3.19 6.66 -7.96
N LEU A 38 3.17 6.46 -9.28
CA LEU A 38 2.99 5.13 -9.87
C LEU A 38 4.11 4.17 -9.49
N ILE A 39 5.37 4.56 -9.64
CA ILE A 39 6.51 3.70 -9.35
C ILE A 39 6.58 3.40 -7.84
N ILE A 40 6.67 4.44 -7.02
CA ILE A 40 6.82 4.28 -5.57
C ILE A 40 5.60 3.62 -4.95
N GLY A 41 4.40 4.04 -5.35
CA GLY A 41 3.17 3.45 -4.85
C GLY A 41 3.06 1.96 -5.18
N SER A 42 3.44 1.55 -6.38
CA SER A 42 3.42 0.13 -6.79
C SER A 42 4.42 -0.70 -5.99
N LEU A 43 5.63 -0.20 -5.74
CA LEU A 43 6.66 -0.90 -4.96
C LEU A 43 6.28 -0.97 -3.46
N VAL A 44 5.72 0.09 -2.91
CA VAL A 44 5.21 0.09 -1.52
C VAL A 44 4.05 -0.90 -1.38
N ASN A 45 3.15 -0.94 -2.35
CA ASN A 45 2.04 -1.90 -2.36
C ASN A 45 2.52 -3.34 -2.54
N LEU A 46 3.52 -3.59 -3.40
CA LEU A 46 4.19 -4.88 -3.50
C LEU A 46 4.76 -5.31 -2.13
N SER A 47 5.42 -4.41 -1.41
CA SER A 47 5.96 -4.69 -0.08
C SER A 47 4.87 -5.09 0.93
N LEU A 48 3.69 -4.44 0.88
CA LEU A 48 2.54 -4.81 1.70
C LEU A 48 1.99 -6.20 1.36
N VAL A 49 1.91 -6.56 0.08
CA VAL A 49 1.47 -7.90 -0.35
C VAL A 49 2.48 -8.97 0.06
N LEU A 50 3.78 -8.71 -0.10
CA LEU A 50 4.85 -9.61 0.36
C LEU A 50 4.78 -9.80 1.89
N ALA A 51 4.63 -8.71 2.64
CA ALA A 51 4.44 -8.79 4.09
C ALA A 51 3.18 -9.59 4.45
N ALA A 52 2.06 -9.37 3.75
CA ALA A 52 0.82 -10.11 3.95
C ALA A 52 1.03 -11.62 3.80
N ARG A 53 1.83 -12.03 2.82
CA ARG A 53 2.08 -13.45 2.52
C ARG A 53 3.05 -14.09 3.49
N PHE A 54 4.13 -13.40 3.87
CA PHE A 54 5.29 -14.00 4.53
C PHE A 54 5.47 -13.59 5.99
N THR A 55 4.59 -12.74 6.57
CA THR A 55 4.75 -12.25 7.94
C THR A 55 3.50 -12.43 8.81
N ALA A 56 3.66 -12.11 10.10
CA ALA A 56 2.57 -12.15 11.08
C ALA A 56 1.62 -10.94 10.94
N PRO A 57 0.35 -11.05 11.37
CA PRO A 57 -0.62 -9.94 11.33
C PRO A 57 -0.14 -8.66 12.05
N ALA A 58 0.61 -8.79 13.14
CA ALA A 58 1.16 -7.65 13.87
C ALA A 58 2.08 -6.78 12.99
N VAL A 59 2.84 -7.40 12.08
CA VAL A 59 3.68 -6.67 11.13
C VAL A 59 2.83 -5.86 10.14
N LEU A 60 1.69 -6.40 9.70
CA LEU A 60 0.80 -5.68 8.78
C LEU A 60 0.21 -4.43 9.44
N TRP A 61 -0.16 -4.50 10.71
CA TRP A 61 -0.59 -3.33 11.48
C TRP A 61 0.51 -2.29 11.58
N ALA A 62 1.73 -2.73 11.94
CA ALA A 62 2.89 -1.85 12.04
C ALA A 62 3.23 -1.17 10.70
N MET A 63 3.26 -1.92 9.59
CA MET A 63 3.50 -1.35 8.26
C MET A 63 2.39 -0.40 7.83
N SER A 64 1.13 -0.75 8.08
CA SER A 64 -0.01 0.09 7.73
C SER A 64 0.03 1.43 8.45
N ALA A 65 0.55 1.48 9.68
CA ALA A 65 0.70 2.70 10.47
C ALA A 65 1.97 3.49 10.09
N ALA A 66 3.11 2.82 9.92
CA ALA A 66 4.37 3.47 9.65
C ALA A 66 4.40 4.18 8.29
N LEU A 67 3.83 3.55 7.25
CA LEU A 67 3.87 4.10 5.89
C LEU A 67 3.19 5.47 5.76
N PRO A 68 1.96 5.71 6.24
CA PRO A 68 1.35 7.04 6.17
C PRO A 68 2.00 8.04 7.11
N ALA A 69 2.53 7.62 8.27
CA ALA A 69 3.25 8.50 9.17
C ALA A 69 4.53 9.05 8.51
N VAL A 70 5.32 8.19 7.88
CA VAL A 70 6.52 8.60 7.13
C VAL A 70 6.15 9.44 5.90
N ALA A 71 5.11 9.08 5.15
CA ALA A 71 4.63 9.89 4.02
C ALA A 71 4.21 11.30 4.44
N PHE A 72 3.60 11.44 5.63
CA PHE A 72 3.29 12.75 6.21
C PHE A 72 4.56 13.53 6.59
N MET A 73 5.52 12.90 7.26
CA MET A 73 6.80 13.53 7.61
C MET A 73 7.59 14.00 6.39
N GLN A 74 7.43 13.33 5.25
CA GLN A 74 8.04 13.69 3.97
C GLN A 74 7.26 14.77 3.19
N GLY A 75 6.15 15.27 3.73
CA GLY A 75 5.30 16.28 3.07
C GLY A 75 4.46 15.74 1.90
N HIS A 76 4.38 14.40 1.74
CA HIS A 76 3.59 13.79 0.66
C HIS A 76 2.12 13.62 1.01
N LEU A 77 1.83 13.55 2.30
CA LEU A 77 0.47 13.57 2.83
C LEU A 77 0.23 14.95 3.42
N THR A 78 -0.42 15.82 2.65
CA THR A 78 -0.56 17.24 3.00
C THR A 78 -1.48 17.49 4.21
N LEU A 79 -2.45 16.60 4.45
CA LEU A 79 -3.41 16.73 5.54
C LEU A 79 -3.18 15.64 6.59
N PRO A 80 -2.86 16.00 7.86
CA PRO A 80 -2.63 15.02 8.94
C PRO A 80 -3.84 14.10 9.16
N ILE A 81 -5.06 14.62 8.98
CA ILE A 81 -6.30 13.85 9.11
C ILE A 81 -6.40 12.69 8.12
N MET A 82 -5.61 12.70 7.05
CA MET A 82 -5.54 11.59 6.09
C MET A 82 -4.70 10.41 6.60
N ILE A 83 -3.89 10.58 7.64
CA ILE A 83 -3.08 9.49 8.21
C ILE A 83 -3.95 8.29 8.60
N PRO A 84 -5.02 8.42 9.40
CA PRO A 84 -5.90 7.30 9.72
C PRO A 84 -6.62 6.73 8.49
N VAL A 85 -6.99 7.55 7.52
CA VAL A 85 -7.63 7.07 6.28
C VAL A 85 -6.68 6.15 5.51
N VAL A 86 -5.43 6.57 5.31
CA VAL A 86 -4.40 5.78 4.64
C VAL A 86 -4.05 4.54 5.45
N PHE A 87 -3.98 4.66 6.78
CA PHE A 87 -3.75 3.52 7.68
C PHE A 87 -4.80 2.42 7.49
N PHE A 88 -6.09 2.75 7.61
CA PHE A 88 -7.16 1.77 7.44
C PHE A 88 -7.23 1.19 6.03
N SER A 89 -6.98 2.00 5.02
CA SER A 89 -6.91 1.58 3.62
C SER A 89 -5.74 0.59 3.38
N ASN A 90 -4.56 0.86 3.93
CA ASN A 90 -3.42 -0.05 3.88
C ASN A 90 -3.71 -1.37 4.61
N ALA A 91 -4.30 -1.28 5.82
CA ALA A 91 -4.68 -2.44 6.60
C ALA A 91 -5.71 -3.30 5.85
N ALA A 92 -6.80 -2.71 5.36
CA ALA A 92 -7.81 -3.42 4.59
C ALA A 92 -7.21 -4.16 3.39
N TYR A 93 -6.35 -3.49 2.62
CA TYR A 93 -5.63 -4.07 1.50
C TYR A 93 -4.74 -5.25 1.91
N ALA A 94 -3.87 -5.05 2.91
CA ALA A 94 -2.92 -6.06 3.35
C ALA A 94 -3.61 -7.28 3.96
N PHE A 95 -4.63 -7.09 4.80
CA PHE A 95 -5.37 -8.19 5.41
C PHE A 95 -6.22 -8.94 4.39
N PHE A 96 -6.81 -8.26 3.40
CA PHE A 96 -7.50 -8.93 2.30
C PHE A 96 -6.54 -9.78 1.47
N CYS A 97 -5.34 -9.26 1.13
CA CYS A 97 -4.31 -10.02 0.44
C CYS A 97 -3.84 -11.24 1.25
N LYS A 98 -3.78 -11.12 2.59
CA LYS A 98 -3.44 -12.23 3.48
C LYS A 98 -4.52 -13.30 3.52
N ALA A 99 -5.78 -12.92 3.59
CA ALA A 99 -6.92 -13.83 3.66
C ALA A 99 -7.20 -14.53 2.32
N SER A 100 -6.93 -13.83 1.20
CA SER A 100 -7.25 -14.34 -0.13
C SER A 100 -6.22 -15.35 -0.63
N GLN A 101 -6.67 -16.57 -0.95
CA GLN A 101 -5.85 -17.61 -1.57
C GLN A 101 -5.86 -17.53 -3.11
N ARG A 102 -6.85 -16.88 -3.70
CA ARG A 102 -7.03 -16.80 -5.16
C ARG A 102 -6.33 -15.57 -5.72
N ALA A 103 -5.43 -15.78 -6.69
CA ALA A 103 -4.70 -14.70 -7.37
C ALA A 103 -5.63 -13.63 -7.99
N CYS A 104 -6.71 -14.06 -8.65
CA CYS A 104 -7.65 -13.12 -9.27
C CYS A 104 -8.33 -12.18 -8.25
N LEU A 105 -8.66 -12.68 -7.04
CA LEU A 105 -9.23 -11.84 -5.99
C LEU A 105 -8.20 -10.83 -5.45
N ARG A 106 -6.93 -11.23 -5.31
CA ARG A 106 -5.86 -10.31 -4.91
C ARG A 106 -5.63 -9.22 -5.95
N ILE A 107 -5.61 -9.58 -7.24
CA ILE A 107 -5.36 -8.62 -8.33
C ILE A 107 -6.53 -7.65 -8.52
N LEU A 108 -7.77 -8.12 -8.41
CA LEU A 108 -8.95 -7.31 -8.76
C LEU A 108 -9.62 -6.69 -7.54
N VAL A 109 -9.89 -7.48 -6.50
CA VAL A 109 -10.70 -7.03 -5.36
C VAL A 109 -9.88 -6.24 -4.35
N ALA A 110 -8.64 -6.64 -4.06
CA ALA A 110 -7.83 -5.93 -3.07
C ALA A 110 -7.55 -4.47 -3.48
N PRO A 111 -7.17 -4.14 -4.73
CA PRO A 111 -7.02 -2.76 -5.19
C PRO A 111 -8.32 -1.96 -5.15
N LEU A 112 -9.45 -2.58 -5.51
CA LEU A 112 -10.76 -1.93 -5.42
C LEU A 112 -11.12 -1.61 -3.98
N LEU A 113 -10.94 -2.55 -3.06
CA LEU A 113 -11.20 -2.35 -1.63
C LEU A 113 -10.37 -1.17 -1.10
N ARG A 114 -9.07 -1.14 -1.44
CA ARG A 114 -8.20 -0.04 -1.03
C ARG A 114 -8.64 1.30 -1.58
N ALA A 115 -8.90 1.38 -2.89
CA ALA A 115 -9.35 2.59 -3.54
C ALA A 115 -10.69 3.07 -2.96
N SER A 116 -11.62 2.16 -2.70
CA SER A 116 -12.91 2.48 -2.08
C SER A 116 -12.75 3.04 -0.66
N CYS A 117 -11.90 2.42 0.18
CA CYS A 117 -11.59 2.92 1.52
C CYS A 117 -10.97 4.32 1.48
N MET A 118 -10.01 4.53 0.56
CA MET A 118 -9.38 5.85 0.38
C MET A 118 -10.37 6.90 -0.08
N THR A 119 -11.20 6.59 -1.06
CA THR A 119 -12.21 7.49 -1.62
C THR A 119 -13.26 7.84 -0.57
N ALA A 120 -13.79 6.84 0.13
CA ALA A 120 -14.79 7.05 1.19
C ALA A 120 -14.23 7.89 2.35
N GLY A 121 -13.00 7.57 2.79
CA GLY A 121 -12.33 8.33 3.85
C GLY A 121 -12.05 9.77 3.44
N PHE A 122 -11.58 9.99 2.20
CA PHE A 122 -11.38 11.34 1.69
C PHE A 122 -12.70 12.10 1.56
N PHE A 123 -13.78 11.47 1.10
CA PHE A 123 -15.09 12.07 1.02
C PHE A 123 -15.60 12.50 2.40
N ALA A 124 -15.46 11.63 3.41
CA ALA A 124 -15.80 11.98 4.79
C ALA A 124 -14.99 13.18 5.31
N VAL A 125 -13.68 13.22 5.05
CA VAL A 125 -12.83 14.35 5.40
C VAL A 125 -13.27 15.62 4.66
N SER A 126 -13.58 15.52 3.37
CA SER A 126 -13.98 16.67 2.55
C SER A 126 -15.30 17.29 3.03
N THR A 127 -16.24 16.48 3.50
CA THR A 127 -17.51 16.97 4.07
C THR A 127 -17.31 17.65 5.42
N LEU A 128 -16.45 17.11 6.27
CA LEU A 128 -16.13 17.70 7.57
C LEU A 128 -15.42 19.05 7.45
N PHE A 129 -14.54 19.21 6.48
CA PHE A 129 -13.77 20.43 6.27
C PHE A 129 -14.36 21.36 5.20
N GLN A 130 -15.55 21.05 4.69
CA GLN A 130 -16.27 21.84 3.67
C GLN A 130 -15.39 22.18 2.45
N ILE A 131 -14.63 21.22 1.99
CA ILE A 131 -13.72 21.39 0.84
C ILE A 131 -14.56 21.59 -0.42
N GLY A 132 -14.23 22.63 -1.19
CA GLY A 132 -14.97 22.98 -2.41
C GLY A 132 -14.99 21.84 -3.45
N PRO A 133 -16.10 21.68 -4.22
CA PRO A 133 -16.33 20.53 -5.09
C PRO A 133 -15.28 20.35 -6.17
N GLN A 134 -14.69 21.42 -6.70
CA GLN A 134 -13.62 21.31 -7.71
C GLN A 134 -12.36 20.64 -7.18
N LEU A 135 -12.03 20.91 -5.91
CA LEU A 135 -10.87 20.30 -5.25
C LEU A 135 -11.16 18.84 -4.92
N VAL A 136 -12.39 18.52 -4.52
CA VAL A 136 -12.85 17.16 -4.23
C VAL A 136 -12.64 16.25 -5.46
N TRP A 137 -13.04 16.67 -6.66
CA TRP A 137 -12.85 15.87 -7.87
C TRP A 137 -11.38 15.58 -8.18
N ARG A 138 -10.51 16.56 -8.04
CA ARG A 138 -9.06 16.36 -8.25
C ARG A 138 -8.49 15.34 -7.27
N PHE A 139 -8.87 15.44 -6.01
CA PHE A 139 -8.40 14.50 -4.98
C PHE A 139 -8.99 13.10 -5.14
N LEU A 140 -10.24 12.97 -5.59
CA LEU A 140 -10.85 11.67 -5.89
C LEU A 140 -10.09 10.92 -7.00
N LEU A 141 -9.65 11.61 -8.04
CA LEU A 141 -8.81 11.01 -9.09
C LEU A 141 -7.47 10.54 -8.53
N ILE A 142 -6.84 11.30 -7.64
CA ILE A 142 -5.55 10.97 -7.05
C ILE A 142 -5.70 9.84 -6.01
N TYR A 143 -6.62 9.98 -5.06
CA TYR A 143 -6.78 9.01 -3.97
C TYR A 143 -7.61 7.78 -4.36
N GLY A 144 -8.48 7.86 -5.35
CA GLY A 144 -9.21 6.73 -5.89
C GLY A 144 -8.46 6.05 -7.05
N GLY A 145 -8.36 6.74 -8.19
CA GLY A 145 -7.82 6.18 -9.43
C GLY A 145 -6.36 5.76 -9.33
N LEU A 146 -5.49 6.66 -8.83
CA LEU A 146 -4.05 6.39 -8.74
C LEU A 146 -3.75 5.32 -7.68
N GLN A 147 -4.49 5.31 -6.57
CA GLN A 147 -4.33 4.27 -5.54
C GLN A 147 -4.80 2.91 -6.04
N TRP A 148 -5.86 2.85 -6.84
CA TRP A 148 -6.27 1.62 -7.50
C TRP A 148 -5.16 1.11 -8.42
N ALA A 149 -4.63 1.95 -9.31
CA ALA A 149 -3.60 1.59 -10.27
C ALA A 149 -2.32 1.08 -9.59
N THR A 150 -1.82 1.79 -8.57
CA THR A 150 -0.60 1.39 -7.83
C THR A 150 -0.81 0.10 -7.04
N SER A 151 -1.99 -0.13 -6.48
CA SER A 151 -2.31 -1.34 -5.74
C SER A 151 -2.47 -2.53 -6.69
N PHE A 152 -3.10 -2.31 -7.85
CA PHE A 152 -3.20 -3.32 -8.91
C PHE A 152 -1.82 -3.76 -9.39
N LEU A 153 -0.94 -2.81 -9.71
CA LEU A 153 0.44 -3.11 -10.12
C LEU A 153 1.22 -3.83 -9.02
N GLY A 154 1.06 -3.46 -7.76
CA GLY A 154 1.68 -4.14 -6.63
C GLY A 154 1.27 -5.62 -6.53
N CYS A 155 -0.03 -5.92 -6.64
CA CYS A 155 -0.54 -7.29 -6.68
C CYS A 155 -0.07 -8.05 -7.93
N LEU A 156 -0.10 -7.40 -9.10
CA LEU A 156 0.33 -8.00 -10.36
C LEU A 156 1.81 -8.41 -10.31
N PHE A 157 2.69 -7.53 -9.83
CA PHE A 157 4.11 -7.83 -9.66
C PHE A 157 4.33 -8.98 -8.70
N PHE A 158 3.60 -9.01 -7.58
CA PHE A 158 3.65 -10.14 -6.65
C PHE A 158 3.28 -11.46 -7.34
N GLU A 159 2.16 -11.53 -8.06
CA GLU A 159 1.71 -12.76 -8.72
C GLU A 159 2.68 -13.22 -9.82
N LEU A 160 3.29 -12.29 -10.55
CA LEU A 160 4.30 -12.61 -11.55
C LEU A 160 5.57 -13.19 -10.91
N MET A 161 5.99 -12.66 -9.76
CA MET A 161 7.12 -13.19 -9.00
C MET A 161 6.80 -14.56 -8.42
N ASP A 162 5.63 -14.73 -7.80
CA ASP A 162 5.20 -15.98 -7.16
C ASP A 162 5.14 -17.12 -8.19
N ARG A 163 4.57 -16.89 -9.36
CA ARG A 163 4.53 -17.86 -10.46
C ARG A 163 5.93 -18.27 -10.93
N ARG A 164 6.86 -17.31 -11.05
CA ARG A 164 8.23 -17.61 -11.50
C ARG A 164 9.02 -18.40 -10.45
N LEU A 165 8.80 -18.17 -9.18
CA LEU A 165 9.46 -18.88 -8.09
C LEU A 165 8.88 -20.28 -7.94
N SER A 166 7.55 -20.44 -7.98
CA SER A 166 6.88 -21.75 -7.89
C SER A 166 7.13 -22.65 -9.11
N GLY A 167 7.30 -22.08 -10.31
CA GLY A 167 7.61 -22.84 -11.54
C GLY A 167 9.04 -23.41 -11.59
N LYS A 168 9.93 -22.98 -10.70
CA LYS A 168 11.30 -23.52 -10.59
C LYS A 168 11.40 -24.75 -9.68
N GLU A 169 10.39 -25.01 -8.87
CA GLU A 169 10.36 -26.20 -8.00
C GLU A 169 9.81 -27.45 -8.70
N SER A 170 9.36 -27.33 -9.98
CA SER A 170 8.79 -28.44 -10.76
C SER A 170 9.73 -29.00 -11.83
N VAL A 171 11.02 -28.70 -11.78
CA VAL A 171 12.11 -29.28 -12.60
C VAL A 171 13.12 -29.90 -11.68
#